data_6a8d234ad7046b9d0371fc1016959083
#
_entry.id   6a8d234ad7046b9d0371fc1016959083
#
_cell.length_a   1.000
_cell.length_b   1.000
_cell.length_c   1.000
_cell.angle_alpha   90.00
_cell.angle_beta   90.00
_cell.angle_gamma   90.00
#
_symmetry.space_group_name_H-M   'P 1'
#
loop_
_entity.id
_entity.type
_entity.pdbx_description
1 polymer ?
#
loop_
_entity_poly.entity_id
_entity_poly.type
_entity_poly.pdbx_seq_one_letter_code
_entity_poly.pdbx_strand_id
1 'polypeptide(L)'
;MNSGSVKKSVIIETDLEKAWTKISKITKLDWLDGQKSTKFLGEKKTGVGAKRLISFEDGSDVEEHVVGWKPREYFSYIAVSGLPLEAYHATISLEKKSSKSVKITWESYFAAKSAKGEFDQFVMFLSNFYAQSLKNLKKEF
;
A
#
# COMPACT_ATOMS: atom_id res chain seq x y z
N MET A 1 17.46 -0.70 -17.44
CA MET A 1 16.54 -0.58 -16.31
C MET A 1 15.42 -1.60 -16.43
N ASN A 2 15.10 -2.30 -15.36
CA ASN A 2 13.96 -3.21 -15.32
C ASN A 2 12.74 -2.49 -14.77
N SER A 3 11.56 -2.80 -15.29
CA SER A 3 10.30 -2.27 -14.79
C SER A 3 9.29 -3.41 -14.62
N GLY A 4 8.32 -3.22 -13.73
CA GLY A 4 7.31 -4.22 -13.45
C GLY A 4 6.13 -3.65 -12.71
N SER A 5 5.16 -4.51 -12.45
CA SER A 5 3.97 -4.17 -11.70
C SER A 5 3.51 -5.36 -10.86
N VAL A 6 2.82 -5.04 -9.76
CA VAL A 6 2.16 -6.03 -8.91
C VAL A 6 0.74 -5.56 -8.67
N LYS A 7 -0.22 -6.47 -8.76
CA LYS A 7 -1.63 -6.19 -8.52
C LYS A 7 -2.25 -7.33 -7.73
N LYS A 8 -2.83 -7.03 -6.58
CA LYS A 8 -3.56 -7.99 -5.75
C LYS A 8 -4.87 -7.37 -5.29
N SER A 9 -5.86 -8.19 -5.07
CA SER A 9 -7.16 -7.73 -4.58
C SER A 9 -7.76 -8.71 -3.59
N VAL A 10 -8.71 -8.21 -2.81
CA VAL A 10 -9.44 -8.97 -1.80
C VAL A 10 -10.87 -8.42 -1.74
N ILE A 11 -11.82 -9.30 -1.47
CA ILE A 11 -13.20 -8.90 -1.17
C ILE A 11 -13.37 -8.90 0.34
N ILE A 12 -13.84 -7.78 0.90
CA ILE A 12 -14.13 -7.67 2.33
C ILE A 12 -15.63 -7.49 2.55
N GLU A 13 -16.12 -8.07 3.65
CA GLU A 13 -17.54 -8.08 4.02
C GLU A 13 -17.86 -6.86 4.89
N THR A 14 -18.00 -5.69 4.24
CA THR A 14 -18.34 -4.43 4.91
C THR A 14 -18.92 -3.45 3.90
N ASP A 15 -19.45 -2.32 4.38
CA ASP A 15 -19.90 -1.25 3.50
C ASP A 15 -18.72 -0.37 3.05
N LEU A 16 -18.94 0.41 2.01
CA LEU A 16 -17.90 1.25 1.40
C LEU A 16 -17.36 2.32 2.37
N GLU A 17 -18.21 2.90 3.21
CA GLU A 17 -17.78 3.92 4.19
C GLU A 17 -16.82 3.34 5.22
N LYS A 18 -17.13 2.16 5.76
CA LYS A 18 -16.25 1.49 6.75
C LYS A 18 -14.94 1.08 6.11
N ALA A 19 -14.98 0.57 4.88
CA ALA A 19 -13.78 0.21 4.14
C ALA A 19 -12.87 1.43 3.94
N TRP A 20 -13.44 2.54 3.49
CA TRP A 20 -12.69 3.78 3.29
C TRP A 20 -12.14 4.32 4.60
N THR A 21 -12.94 4.32 5.67
CA THR A 21 -12.49 4.77 6.99
C THR A 21 -11.27 3.99 7.45
N LYS A 22 -11.25 2.67 7.23
CA LYS A 22 -10.09 1.83 7.58
C LYS A 22 -8.87 2.17 6.71
N ILE A 23 -9.05 2.17 5.41
CA ILE A 23 -7.94 2.36 4.44
C ILE A 23 -7.35 3.76 4.51
N SER A 24 -8.18 4.78 4.72
CA SER A 24 -7.74 6.17 4.72
C SER A 24 -6.96 6.58 5.98
N LYS A 25 -6.93 5.75 7.00
CA LYS A 25 -6.07 5.94 8.17
C LYS A 25 -4.67 5.44 7.84
N ILE A 26 -3.93 6.23 7.10
CA ILE A 26 -2.70 5.80 6.42
C ILE A 26 -1.51 5.49 7.36
N THR A 27 -1.64 5.74 8.67
CA THR A 27 -0.65 5.31 9.66
C THR A 27 -1.16 4.20 10.58
N LYS A 28 -2.40 3.76 10.42
CA LYS A 28 -2.98 2.63 11.16
C LYS A 28 -2.86 1.38 10.30
N LEU A 29 -1.63 0.85 10.22
CA LEU A 29 -1.26 -0.23 9.31
C LEU A 29 -1.00 -1.55 10.04
N ASP A 30 -1.82 -1.86 11.05
CA ASP A 30 -1.76 -3.13 11.78
C ASP A 30 -1.96 -4.36 10.87
N TRP A 31 -2.58 -4.17 9.71
CA TRP A 31 -2.75 -5.22 8.70
C TRP A 31 -1.56 -5.39 7.75
N LEU A 32 -0.63 -4.43 7.71
CA LEU A 32 0.52 -4.47 6.80
C LEU A 32 1.54 -5.50 7.28
N ASP A 33 1.87 -6.46 6.41
CA ASP A 33 2.76 -7.57 6.75
C ASP A 33 4.14 -7.08 7.20
N GLY A 34 4.58 -7.51 8.39
CA GLY A 34 5.89 -7.15 8.95
C GLY A 34 6.04 -5.73 9.44
N GLN A 35 4.96 -4.95 9.46
CA GLN A 35 5.01 -3.58 9.97
C GLN A 35 5.23 -3.58 11.49
N LYS A 36 6.20 -2.79 11.94
CA LYS A 36 6.48 -2.57 13.35
C LYS A 36 5.77 -1.32 13.86
N SER A 37 5.93 -0.20 13.15
CA SER A 37 5.29 1.07 13.48
C SER A 37 5.20 1.96 12.25
N THR A 38 4.25 2.88 12.27
CA THR A 38 4.09 3.88 11.21
C THR A 38 3.77 5.22 11.85
N LYS A 39 4.41 6.28 11.38
CA LYS A 39 4.17 7.64 11.88
C LYS A 39 4.02 8.62 10.73
N PHE A 40 3.30 9.71 10.99
CA PHE A 40 3.26 10.84 10.07
C PHE A 40 4.60 11.58 10.07
N LEU A 41 5.00 12.06 8.89
CA LEU A 41 6.07 13.03 8.73
C LEU A 41 5.41 14.36 8.36
N GLY A 42 5.45 15.32 9.28
CA GLY A 42 4.77 16.60 9.11
C GLY A 42 3.37 16.60 9.70
N GLU A 43 2.62 17.66 9.44
CA GLU A 43 1.33 17.91 10.09
C GLU A 43 0.14 17.41 9.28
N LYS A 44 0.28 17.25 7.97
CA LYS A 44 -0.82 16.83 7.09
C LYS A 44 -1.09 15.32 7.28
N LYS A 45 -2.33 14.99 7.58
CA LYS A 45 -2.73 13.61 7.92
C LYS A 45 -3.65 12.96 6.90
N THR A 46 -4.18 13.72 5.95
CA THR A 46 -5.07 13.22 4.90
C THR A 46 -4.82 13.96 3.60
N GLY A 47 -5.13 13.31 2.48
CA GLY A 47 -5.06 13.94 1.18
C GLY A 47 -3.66 14.00 0.60
N VAL A 48 -3.58 14.59 -0.58
CA VAL A 48 -2.30 14.77 -1.29
C VAL A 48 -1.33 15.60 -0.45
N GLY A 49 -0.09 15.12 -0.35
CA GLY A 49 0.95 15.75 0.44
C GLY A 49 1.10 15.19 1.85
N ALA A 50 0.19 14.34 2.33
CA ALA A 50 0.40 13.59 3.57
C ALA A 50 1.58 12.65 3.38
N LYS A 51 2.43 12.54 4.41
CA LYS A 51 3.68 11.74 4.37
C LYS A 51 3.73 10.82 5.56
N ARG A 52 4.27 9.63 5.35
CA ARG A 52 4.43 8.64 6.43
C ARG A 52 5.77 7.95 6.36
N LEU A 53 6.26 7.50 7.52
CA LEU A 53 7.42 6.64 7.63
C LEU A 53 6.96 5.30 8.21
N ILE A 54 7.14 4.23 7.45
CA ILE A 54 6.80 2.88 7.87
C ILE A 54 8.08 2.19 8.30
N SER A 55 8.13 1.71 9.54
CA SER A 55 9.25 0.92 10.07
C SER A 55 8.82 -0.55 10.12
N PHE A 56 9.65 -1.43 9.57
CA PHE A 56 9.38 -2.86 9.50
C PHE A 56 10.20 -3.63 10.53
N GLU A 57 9.75 -4.84 10.87
CA GLU A 57 10.41 -5.70 11.86
C GLU A 57 11.83 -6.08 11.45
N ASP A 58 12.13 -6.09 10.14
CA ASP A 58 13.48 -6.37 9.62
C ASP A 58 14.45 -5.19 9.78
N GLY A 59 13.99 -4.07 10.35
CA GLY A 59 14.79 -2.86 10.55
C GLY A 59 14.77 -1.87 9.41
N SER A 60 14.08 -2.16 8.30
CA SER A 60 13.96 -1.23 7.19
C SER A 60 12.91 -0.15 7.48
N ASP A 61 13.15 1.04 6.94
CA ASP A 61 12.22 2.18 6.99
C ASP A 61 11.89 2.62 5.58
N VAL A 62 10.61 2.86 5.30
CA VAL A 62 10.15 3.32 3.99
C VAL A 62 9.40 4.63 4.17
N GLU A 63 9.85 5.66 3.49
CA GLU A 63 9.15 6.96 3.46
C GLU A 63 8.24 7.02 2.25
N GLU A 64 6.97 7.37 2.46
CA GLU A 64 5.96 7.41 1.41
C GLU A 64 5.17 8.72 1.45
N HIS A 65 4.88 9.26 0.28
CA HIS A 65 4.12 10.50 0.11
C HIS A 65 2.84 10.23 -0.69
N VAL A 66 1.71 10.68 -0.18
CA VAL A 66 0.42 10.57 -0.89
C VAL A 66 0.42 11.57 -2.05
N VAL A 67 0.12 11.08 -3.25
CA VAL A 67 0.10 11.88 -4.49
C VAL A 67 -1.27 11.90 -5.17
N GLY A 68 -2.22 11.07 -4.73
CA GLY A 68 -3.60 11.06 -5.22
C GLY A 68 -4.53 10.69 -4.08
N TRP A 69 -5.72 11.31 -4.08
CA TRP A 69 -6.67 11.09 -2.99
C TRP A 69 -8.09 11.40 -3.46
N LYS A 70 -8.94 10.39 -3.47
CA LYS A 70 -10.35 10.56 -3.77
C LYS A 70 -11.16 9.70 -2.80
N PRO A 71 -11.83 10.34 -1.82
CA PRO A 71 -12.56 9.61 -0.78
C PRO A 71 -13.50 8.55 -1.35
N ARG A 72 -13.47 7.36 -0.75
CA ARG A 72 -14.27 6.19 -1.11
C ARG A 72 -13.91 5.53 -2.43
N GLU A 73 -12.92 6.07 -3.16
CA GLU A 73 -12.48 5.49 -4.44
C GLU A 73 -11.04 5.01 -4.39
N TYR A 74 -10.09 5.87 -3.98
CA TYR A 74 -8.69 5.47 -3.93
C TYR A 74 -7.82 6.48 -3.18
N PHE A 75 -6.63 6.04 -2.80
CA PHE A 75 -5.48 6.93 -2.64
C PHE A 75 -4.25 6.31 -3.32
N SER A 76 -3.35 7.16 -3.79
CA SER A 76 -2.10 6.72 -4.39
C SER A 76 -0.91 7.40 -3.72
N TYR A 77 0.24 6.74 -3.77
CA TYR A 77 1.44 7.22 -3.10
C TYR A 77 2.70 6.78 -3.83
N ILE A 78 3.78 7.50 -3.56
CA ILE A 78 5.12 7.14 -4.03
C ILE A 78 6.00 6.80 -2.84
N ALA A 79 6.96 5.90 -3.04
CA ALA A 79 8.03 5.69 -2.06
C ALA A 79 9.20 6.58 -2.47
N VAL A 80 9.65 7.44 -1.57
CA VAL A 80 10.77 8.35 -1.83
C VAL A 80 12.08 7.82 -1.28
N SER A 81 12.05 6.84 -0.37
CA SER A 81 13.23 6.17 0.16
C SER A 81 12.88 4.83 0.78
N GLY A 82 13.87 3.97 0.94
CA GLY A 82 13.77 2.73 1.70
C GLY A 82 13.51 1.47 0.88
N LEU A 83 13.20 1.59 -0.41
CA LEU A 83 13.03 0.45 -1.32
C LEU A 83 14.21 0.39 -2.29
N PRO A 84 14.59 -0.82 -2.75
CA PRO A 84 15.68 -0.96 -3.73
C PRO A 84 15.21 -0.65 -5.15
N LEU A 85 14.59 0.50 -5.35
CA LEU A 85 13.94 0.93 -6.59
C LEU A 85 14.27 2.38 -6.87
N GLU A 86 14.38 2.74 -8.14
CA GLU A 86 14.50 4.12 -8.60
C GLU A 86 13.15 4.82 -8.66
N ALA A 87 12.07 4.06 -8.86
CA ALA A 87 10.72 4.60 -8.90
C ALA A 87 9.73 3.58 -8.33
N TYR A 88 8.74 4.05 -7.58
CA TYR A 88 7.66 3.22 -7.05
C TYR A 88 6.43 4.10 -6.87
N HIS A 89 5.33 3.68 -7.52
CA HIS A 89 4.03 4.32 -7.39
C HIS A 89 2.99 3.24 -7.12
N ALA A 90 2.16 3.42 -6.10
CA ALA A 90 1.14 2.45 -5.74
C ALA A 90 -0.21 3.12 -5.55
N THR A 91 -1.28 2.36 -5.79
CA THR A 91 -2.65 2.80 -5.60
C THR A 91 -3.41 1.71 -4.83
N ILE A 92 -4.16 2.14 -3.81
CA ILE A 92 -5.15 1.29 -3.16
C ILE A 92 -6.51 1.85 -3.55
N SER A 93 -7.31 1.04 -4.24
CA SER A 93 -8.62 1.43 -4.75
C SER A 93 -9.71 0.55 -4.18
N LEU A 94 -10.92 1.12 -4.09
CA LEU A 94 -12.09 0.47 -3.54
C LEU A 94 -13.19 0.44 -4.58
N GLU A 95 -13.85 -0.71 -4.73
CA GLU A 95 -14.98 -0.89 -5.62
C GLU A 95 -16.13 -1.54 -4.85
N LYS A 96 -17.24 -0.83 -4.74
CA LYS A 96 -18.45 -1.37 -4.11
C LYS A 96 -18.99 -2.52 -4.96
N LYS A 97 -19.12 -3.71 -4.37
CA LYS A 97 -19.72 -4.87 -5.02
C LYS A 97 -21.18 -5.07 -4.62
N SER A 98 -21.50 -4.75 -3.37
CA SER A 98 -22.88 -4.76 -2.85
C SER A 98 -22.95 -3.81 -1.66
N SER A 99 -24.10 -3.73 -0.99
CA SER A 99 -24.23 -2.92 0.23
C SER A 99 -23.33 -3.37 1.37
N LYS A 100 -22.82 -4.61 1.34
CA LYS A 100 -22.00 -5.20 2.39
C LYS A 100 -20.74 -5.87 1.87
N SER A 101 -20.27 -5.50 0.69
CA SER A 101 -19.10 -6.13 0.09
C SER A 101 -18.36 -5.10 -0.75
N VAL A 102 -17.04 -5.00 -0.53
CA VAL A 102 -16.16 -4.08 -1.22
C VAL A 102 -14.93 -4.85 -1.70
N LYS A 103 -14.55 -4.60 -2.96
CA LYS A 103 -13.28 -5.12 -3.49
C LYS A 103 -12.21 -4.06 -3.28
N ILE A 104 -11.14 -4.45 -2.58
CA ILE A 104 -9.95 -3.61 -2.39
C ILE A 104 -8.85 -4.15 -3.28
N THR A 105 -8.27 -3.26 -4.11
CA THR A 105 -7.18 -3.59 -5.02
C THR A 105 -5.97 -2.75 -4.67
N TRP A 106 -4.82 -3.41 -4.55
CA TRP A 106 -3.52 -2.78 -4.32
C TRP A 106 -2.66 -3.05 -5.55
N GLU A 107 -2.26 -1.98 -6.23
CA GLU A 107 -1.55 -2.07 -7.50
C GLU A 107 -0.36 -1.11 -7.47
N SER A 108 0.78 -1.55 -8.02
CA SER A 108 1.95 -0.70 -8.10
C SER A 108 2.67 -0.87 -9.44
N TYR A 109 3.37 0.18 -9.83
CA TYR A 109 4.31 0.19 -10.94
C TYR A 109 5.65 0.70 -10.42
N PHE A 110 6.73 0.04 -10.82
CA PHE A 110 8.06 0.36 -10.29
C PHE A 110 9.16 0.06 -11.30
N ALA A 111 10.33 0.66 -11.08
CA ALA A 111 11.49 0.48 -11.94
C ALA A 111 12.77 0.47 -11.09
N ALA A 112 13.75 -0.30 -11.52
CA ALA A 112 15.03 -0.42 -10.83
C ALA A 112 16.18 -0.64 -11.80
N LYS A 113 17.37 -0.16 -11.41
CA LYS A 113 18.62 -0.40 -12.13
C LYS A 113 19.29 -1.72 -11.74
N SER A 114 18.75 -2.42 -10.75
CA SER A 114 19.30 -3.70 -10.29
C SER A 114 19.33 -4.75 -11.39
N ALA A 115 20.16 -5.77 -11.21
CA ALA A 115 20.24 -6.92 -12.12
C ALA A 115 18.87 -7.62 -12.17
N LYS A 116 18.56 -8.25 -13.30
CA LYS A 116 17.26 -8.89 -13.54
C LYS A 116 16.90 -9.93 -12.46
N GLY A 117 17.85 -10.74 -12.02
CA GLY A 117 17.60 -11.75 -10.99
C GLY A 117 17.18 -11.14 -9.65
N GLU A 118 17.86 -10.08 -9.23
CA GLU A 118 17.51 -9.35 -8.00
C GLU A 118 16.16 -8.67 -8.15
N PHE A 119 15.90 -8.09 -9.32
CA PHE A 119 14.63 -7.44 -9.61
C PHE A 119 13.47 -8.46 -9.54
N ASP A 120 13.61 -9.61 -10.17
CA ASP A 120 12.58 -10.66 -10.17
C ASP A 120 12.30 -11.16 -8.75
N GLN A 121 13.34 -11.30 -7.92
CA GLN A 121 13.18 -11.67 -6.49
C GLN A 121 12.39 -10.60 -5.74
N PHE A 122 12.66 -9.33 -6.00
CA PHE A 122 11.92 -8.24 -5.37
C PHE A 122 10.44 -8.24 -5.80
N VAL A 123 10.16 -8.50 -7.08
CA VAL A 123 8.79 -8.61 -7.59
C VAL A 123 8.03 -9.72 -6.85
N MET A 124 8.66 -10.89 -6.68
CA MET A 124 8.05 -11.99 -5.93
C MET A 124 7.81 -11.62 -4.47
N PHE A 125 8.78 -10.98 -3.83
CA PHE A 125 8.64 -10.50 -2.46
C PHE A 125 7.46 -9.54 -2.34
N LEU A 126 7.37 -8.55 -3.22
CA LEU A 126 6.33 -7.54 -3.19
C LEU A 126 4.94 -8.15 -3.45
N SER A 127 4.86 -9.10 -4.37
CA SER A 127 3.62 -9.84 -4.66
C SER A 127 3.11 -10.57 -3.42
N ASN A 128 3.99 -11.29 -2.74
CA ASN A 128 3.64 -12.01 -1.50
C ASN A 128 3.30 -11.04 -0.36
N PHE A 129 4.01 -9.95 -0.26
CA PHE A 129 3.78 -8.90 0.74
C PHE A 129 2.38 -8.29 0.57
N TYR A 130 1.99 -7.95 -0.65
CA TYR A 130 0.65 -7.43 -0.92
C TYR A 130 -0.43 -8.47 -0.60
N ALA A 131 -0.23 -9.70 -1.06
CA ALA A 131 -1.20 -10.77 -0.83
C ALA A 131 -1.42 -11.04 0.66
N GLN A 132 -0.34 -11.15 1.43
CA GLN A 132 -0.43 -11.40 2.87
C GLN A 132 -1.07 -10.22 3.61
N SER A 133 -0.68 -8.99 3.26
CA SER A 133 -1.23 -7.78 3.88
C SER A 133 -2.74 -7.67 3.64
N LEU A 134 -3.19 -7.91 2.41
CA LEU A 134 -4.64 -7.88 2.10
C LEU A 134 -5.40 -9.00 2.80
N LYS A 135 -4.79 -10.16 2.96
CA LYS A 135 -5.36 -11.26 3.75
C LYS A 135 -5.53 -10.86 5.21
N ASN A 136 -4.53 -10.18 5.78
CA ASN A 136 -4.61 -9.66 7.15
C ASN A 136 -5.71 -8.61 7.27
N LEU A 137 -5.80 -7.70 6.30
CA LEU A 137 -6.83 -6.67 6.25
C LEU A 137 -8.23 -7.30 6.25
N LYS A 138 -8.44 -8.33 5.45
CA LYS A 138 -9.74 -9.03 5.38
C LYS A 138 -10.17 -9.56 6.74
N LYS A 139 -9.24 -10.02 7.57
CA LYS A 139 -9.54 -10.57 8.91
C LYS A 139 -10.05 -9.52 9.89
N GLU A 140 -9.91 -8.24 9.58
CA GLU A 140 -10.33 -7.15 10.45
C GLU A 140 -11.79 -6.74 10.23
N PHE A 141 -12.49 -7.42 9.31
CA PHE A 141 -13.90 -7.15 9.00
C PHE A 141 -14.81 -8.35 9.22
#